data_2be85c0c2f25803bbef485f41c23e549
#
_entry.id   2be85c0c2f25803bbef485f41c23e549
#
_cell.length_a   1.000
_cell.length_b   1.000
_cell.length_c   1.000
_cell.angle_alpha   90.00
_cell.angle_beta   90.00
_cell.angle_gamma   90.00
#
_symmetry.space_group_name_H-M   'P 1'
#
loop_
_entity.id
_entity.type
_entity.pdbx_description
1 polymer ?
#
loop_
_entity_poly.entity_id
_entity_poly.type
_entity_poly.pdbx_seq_one_letter_code
_entity_poly.pdbx_strand_id
1 'polypeptide(L)'
;MPFYFDFSWLYFCIAFGVMLLLHLIMGVQSNNFFTKHVVVRKFSILDLEFPPSAAEMVNFIKDIFSLPAAQAKKTSFALRNQLLLDFLFMPAFYGSIFILSMKVSMKMVYFGHKFFAVLAWIQIIAWLCDIIENIYLLNKIHPEPTVSNVAAFKSYEALEVLKWGIPLLASVCSIAAISYFWLVGLYSYDSLPYLVIIVIEIIIYFAIKKVTTKSEDKLLQKFLQTDMENKPQVNPSN
;
A
#
# COMPACT_ATOMS: atom_id res chain seq x y z
N MET A 1 28.78 -21.18 2.55
CA MET A 1 27.62 -22.07 2.68
C MET A 1 26.40 -21.30 2.23
N PRO A 2 25.63 -21.73 1.22
CA PRO A 2 24.37 -21.08 0.92
C PRO A 2 23.39 -21.39 2.07
N PHE A 3 22.81 -20.35 2.67
CA PHE A 3 21.72 -20.53 3.63
C PHE A 3 20.50 -21.05 2.88
N TYR A 4 20.29 -22.37 2.91
CA TYR A 4 19.07 -22.98 2.40
C TYR A 4 17.96 -22.78 3.44
N PHE A 5 17.17 -21.73 3.30
CA PHE A 5 15.92 -21.61 4.02
C PHE A 5 14.82 -22.30 3.21
N ASP A 6 14.50 -23.54 3.57
CA ASP A 6 13.33 -24.22 2.99
C ASP A 6 12.05 -23.71 3.69
N PHE A 7 11.50 -22.63 3.17
CA PHE A 7 10.22 -22.11 3.64
C PHE A 7 9.09 -23.03 3.16
N SER A 8 8.23 -23.50 4.07
CA SER A 8 6.98 -24.15 3.68
C SER A 8 6.08 -23.16 2.92
N TRP A 9 5.32 -23.65 1.95
CA TRP A 9 4.26 -22.89 1.29
C TRP A 9 3.25 -22.33 2.28
N LEU A 10 3.06 -22.97 3.43
CA LEU A 10 2.20 -22.48 4.50
C LEU A 10 2.61 -21.08 4.99
N TYR A 11 3.92 -20.81 5.13
CA TYR A 11 4.39 -19.47 5.54
C TYR A 11 4.06 -18.40 4.51
N PHE A 12 4.12 -18.76 3.22
CA PHE A 12 3.70 -17.85 2.16
C PHE A 12 2.20 -17.55 2.26
N CYS A 13 1.34 -18.57 2.38
CA CYS A 13 -0.12 -18.36 2.52
C CYS A 13 -0.44 -17.51 3.74
N ILE A 14 0.17 -17.78 4.90
CA ILE A 14 -0.04 -16.96 6.10
C ILE A 14 0.36 -15.50 5.88
N ALA A 15 1.57 -15.25 5.35
CA ALA A 15 2.05 -13.90 5.11
C ALA A 15 1.18 -13.16 4.08
N PHE A 16 0.80 -13.85 3.00
CA PHE A 16 -0.05 -13.32 1.95
C PHE A 16 -1.47 -13.02 2.46
N GLY A 17 -2.08 -13.92 3.24
CA GLY A 17 -3.39 -13.70 3.86
C GLY A 17 -3.37 -12.53 4.85
N VAL A 18 -2.33 -12.40 5.69
CA VAL A 18 -2.14 -11.26 6.60
C VAL A 18 -1.99 -9.96 5.79
N MET A 19 -1.20 -9.97 4.72
CA MET A 19 -1.05 -8.83 3.82
C MET A 19 -2.40 -8.38 3.24
N LEU A 20 -3.20 -9.32 2.71
CA LEU A 20 -4.52 -9.00 2.16
C LEU A 20 -5.48 -8.45 3.22
N LEU A 21 -5.47 -9.02 4.42
CA LEU A 21 -6.29 -8.54 5.54
C LEU A 21 -5.93 -7.12 5.95
N LEU A 22 -4.64 -6.83 6.13
CA LEU A 22 -4.16 -5.49 6.50
C LEU A 22 -4.48 -4.47 5.39
N HIS A 23 -4.33 -4.84 4.12
CA HIS A 23 -4.72 -3.99 3.00
C HIS A 23 -6.23 -3.65 3.02
N LEU A 24 -7.11 -4.60 3.38
CA LEU A 24 -8.54 -4.32 3.55
C LEU A 24 -8.79 -3.34 4.70
N ILE A 25 -8.10 -3.50 5.85
CA ILE A 25 -8.23 -2.60 7.00
C ILE A 25 -7.76 -1.19 6.64
N MET A 26 -6.63 -1.06 5.94
CA MET A 26 -6.13 0.22 5.43
C MET A 26 -7.12 0.87 4.45
N GLY A 27 -7.75 0.07 3.59
CA GLY A 27 -8.83 0.51 2.71
C GLY A 27 -10.01 1.15 3.45
N VAL A 28 -10.37 0.63 4.61
CA VAL A 28 -11.42 1.24 5.47
C VAL A 28 -11.00 2.62 6.00
N GLN A 29 -9.72 2.81 6.35
CA GLN A 29 -9.20 4.12 6.77
C GLN A 29 -9.27 5.16 5.64
N SER A 30 -8.97 4.76 4.41
CA SER A 30 -8.97 5.63 3.24
C SER A 30 -10.35 6.22 2.91
N ASN A 31 -11.44 5.67 3.46
CA ASN A 31 -12.78 6.21 3.33
C ASN A 31 -12.97 7.58 3.98
N ASN A 32 -12.08 7.93 4.90
CA ASN A 32 -12.09 9.20 5.61
C ASN A 32 -11.09 10.21 5.04
N PHE A 33 -10.51 9.95 3.87
CA PHE A 33 -9.51 10.81 3.25
C PHE A 33 -10.18 11.89 2.41
N PHE A 34 -10.27 13.09 2.98
CA PHE A 34 -10.81 14.27 2.33
C PHE A 34 -9.82 15.44 2.40
N THR A 35 -9.79 16.25 1.37
CA THR A 35 -9.02 17.49 1.28
C THR A 35 -9.88 18.60 0.71
N LYS A 36 -9.54 19.87 0.98
CA LYS A 36 -10.29 21.03 0.51
C LYS A 36 -9.33 22.10 -0.01
N HIS A 37 -9.15 22.15 -1.31
CA HIS A 37 -8.50 23.29 -1.96
C HIS A 37 -9.55 24.38 -2.29
N VAL A 38 -10.37 24.15 -3.28
CA VAL A 38 -11.54 25.00 -3.63
C VAL A 38 -12.84 24.28 -3.27
N VAL A 39 -12.88 22.97 -3.56
CA VAL A 39 -14.00 22.07 -3.27
C VAL A 39 -13.49 20.90 -2.44
N VAL A 40 -14.33 20.39 -1.52
CA VAL A 40 -14.00 19.17 -0.77
C VAL A 40 -13.98 17.99 -1.74
N ARG A 41 -12.85 17.25 -1.75
CA ARG A 41 -12.69 16.05 -2.58
C ARG A 41 -12.09 14.92 -1.78
N LYS A 42 -12.41 13.69 -2.17
CA LYS A 42 -11.71 12.48 -1.67
C LYS A 42 -10.34 12.38 -2.34
N PHE A 43 -9.36 11.86 -1.61
CA PHE A 43 -8.02 11.60 -2.14
C PHE A 43 -7.53 10.19 -1.81
N SER A 44 -6.45 9.76 -2.45
CA SER A 44 -5.74 8.53 -2.18
C SER A 44 -4.44 8.81 -1.42
N ILE A 45 -3.91 7.82 -0.70
CA ILE A 45 -2.57 7.91 -0.11
C ILE A 45 -1.50 8.18 -1.18
N LEU A 46 -1.69 7.66 -2.40
CA LEU A 46 -0.80 7.88 -3.54
C LEU A 46 -0.64 9.36 -3.92
N ASP A 47 -1.64 10.20 -3.65
CA ASP A 47 -1.53 11.65 -3.88
C ASP A 47 -0.50 12.32 -2.93
N LEU A 48 -0.20 11.67 -1.79
CA LEU A 48 0.86 12.08 -0.86
C LEU A 48 2.19 11.41 -1.14
N GLU A 49 2.18 10.17 -1.60
CA GLU A 49 3.39 9.41 -1.95
C GLU A 49 4.04 9.96 -3.23
N PHE A 50 3.25 10.36 -4.23
CA PHE A 50 3.75 10.88 -5.52
C PHE A 50 3.35 12.35 -5.77
N PRO A 51 3.70 13.28 -4.88
CA PRO A 51 3.41 14.69 -5.10
C PRO A 51 4.32 15.26 -6.18
N PRO A 52 3.84 16.17 -7.05
CA PRO A 52 4.65 16.78 -8.11
C PRO A 52 5.82 17.62 -7.59
N SER A 53 5.75 18.12 -6.35
CA SER A 53 6.80 18.90 -5.70
C SER A 53 6.66 18.92 -4.18
N ALA A 54 7.74 19.29 -3.48
CA ALA A 54 7.71 19.47 -2.02
C ALA A 54 6.69 20.54 -1.58
N ALA A 55 6.49 21.58 -2.36
CA ALA A 55 5.51 22.62 -2.09
C ALA A 55 4.08 22.11 -2.25
N GLU A 56 3.82 21.30 -3.28
CA GLU A 56 2.52 20.65 -3.52
C GLU A 56 2.14 19.70 -2.40
N MET A 57 3.08 18.88 -1.90
CA MET A 57 2.87 18.02 -0.73
C MET A 57 2.43 18.84 0.48
N VAL A 58 3.12 19.95 0.76
CA VAL A 58 2.79 20.83 1.89
C VAL A 58 1.43 21.48 1.71
N ASN A 59 1.12 21.99 0.51
CA ASN A 59 -0.18 22.57 0.20
C ASN A 59 -1.29 21.54 0.38
N PHE A 60 -1.08 20.33 -0.09
CA PHE A 60 -2.02 19.23 0.07
C PHE A 60 -2.32 18.92 1.54
N ILE A 61 -1.30 18.88 2.39
CA ILE A 61 -1.48 18.65 3.83
C ILE A 61 -2.23 19.85 4.47
N LYS A 62 -1.89 21.09 4.12
CA LYS A 62 -2.63 22.28 4.59
C LYS A 62 -4.10 22.25 4.19
N ASP A 63 -4.40 21.78 2.98
CA ASP A 63 -5.76 21.63 2.49
C ASP A 63 -6.58 20.59 3.29
N ILE A 64 -5.94 19.56 3.88
CA ILE A 64 -6.59 18.66 4.84
C ILE A 64 -6.99 19.43 6.11
N PHE A 65 -6.11 20.28 6.63
CA PHE A 65 -6.38 21.05 7.84
C PHE A 65 -7.29 22.27 7.61
N SER A 66 -7.57 22.64 6.34
CA SER A 66 -8.54 23.66 5.96
C SER A 66 -10.00 23.16 5.96
N LEU A 67 -10.21 21.85 6.12
CA LEU A 67 -11.53 21.25 6.32
C LEU A 67 -12.18 21.74 7.63
N PRO A 68 -13.52 21.62 7.79
CA PRO A 68 -14.17 21.82 9.09
C PRO A 68 -13.48 21.02 10.18
N ALA A 69 -13.28 21.60 11.37
CA ALA A 69 -12.41 21.05 12.43
C ALA A 69 -12.66 19.57 12.77
N ALA A 70 -13.93 19.15 12.84
CA ALA A 70 -14.28 17.74 13.08
C ALA A 70 -13.82 16.83 11.95
N GLN A 71 -13.91 17.27 10.71
CA GLN A 71 -13.51 16.50 9.52
C GLN A 71 -12.00 16.47 9.35
N ALA A 72 -11.32 17.60 9.54
CA ALA A 72 -9.86 17.68 9.54
C ALA A 72 -9.25 16.72 10.56
N LYS A 73 -9.81 16.70 11.79
CA LYS A 73 -9.40 15.77 12.85
C LYS A 73 -9.62 14.30 12.44
N LYS A 74 -10.78 14.00 11.83
CA LYS A 74 -11.11 12.62 11.37
C LYS A 74 -10.18 12.18 10.24
N THR A 75 -9.94 13.02 9.24
CA THR A 75 -9.05 12.73 8.11
C THR A 75 -7.60 12.56 8.57
N SER A 76 -7.06 13.50 9.37
CA SER A 76 -5.68 13.39 9.85
C SER A 76 -5.46 12.19 10.76
N PHE A 77 -6.44 11.83 11.60
CA PHE A 77 -6.39 10.62 12.42
C PHE A 77 -6.41 9.34 11.56
N ALA A 78 -7.33 9.26 10.58
CA ALA A 78 -7.40 8.13 9.67
C ALA A 78 -6.12 7.94 8.84
N LEU A 79 -5.54 9.06 8.35
CA LEU A 79 -4.29 9.05 7.60
C LEU A 79 -3.11 8.55 8.45
N ARG A 80 -2.99 9.07 9.69
CA ARG A 80 -1.96 8.59 10.63
C ARG A 80 -2.14 7.12 10.97
N ASN A 81 -3.37 6.66 11.23
CA ASN A 81 -3.65 5.26 11.49
C ASN A 81 -3.32 4.37 10.30
N GLN A 82 -3.57 4.82 9.07
CA GLN A 82 -3.18 4.06 7.88
C GLN A 82 -1.66 3.89 7.82
N LEU A 83 -0.88 4.96 8.00
CA LEU A 83 0.58 4.89 8.03
C LEU A 83 1.12 4.03 9.19
N LEU A 84 0.44 4.00 10.35
CA LEU A 84 0.80 3.10 11.44
C LEU A 84 0.46 1.64 11.14
N LEU A 85 -0.67 1.36 10.50
CA LEU A 85 -1.04 0.02 10.03
C LEU A 85 -0.07 -0.50 8.96
N ASP A 86 0.47 0.41 8.17
CA ASP A 86 1.43 0.08 7.12
C ASP A 86 2.72 -0.53 7.68
N PHE A 87 3.19 -0.11 8.88
CA PHE A 87 4.30 -0.79 9.57
C PHE A 87 4.03 -2.26 9.87
N LEU A 88 2.77 -2.67 10.00
CA LEU A 88 2.38 -4.08 10.14
C LEU A 88 2.20 -4.75 8.77
N PHE A 89 1.76 -4.00 7.77
CA PHE A 89 1.58 -4.47 6.40
C PHE A 89 2.93 -4.79 5.72
N MET A 90 3.94 -3.92 5.89
CA MET A 90 5.27 -4.06 5.30
C MET A 90 5.90 -5.45 5.50
N PRO A 91 6.04 -6.00 6.73
CA PRO A 91 6.67 -7.31 6.91
C PRO A 91 5.87 -8.44 6.25
N ALA A 92 4.54 -8.33 6.17
CA ALA A 92 3.71 -9.31 5.48
C ALA A 92 3.87 -9.21 3.96
N PHE A 93 3.91 -7.98 3.41
CA PHE A 93 4.08 -7.72 1.99
C PHE A 93 5.48 -8.12 1.49
N TYR A 94 6.53 -7.52 2.05
CA TYR A 94 7.91 -7.82 1.65
C TYR A 94 8.32 -9.25 2.01
N GLY A 95 7.82 -9.79 3.14
CA GLY A 95 8.03 -11.16 3.55
C GLY A 95 7.40 -12.17 2.58
N SER A 96 6.20 -11.90 2.07
CA SER A 96 5.56 -12.74 1.05
C SER A 96 6.40 -12.82 -0.22
N ILE A 97 6.88 -11.67 -0.72
CA ILE A 97 7.73 -11.60 -1.92
C ILE A 97 9.08 -12.28 -1.68
N PHE A 98 9.67 -12.09 -0.49
CA PHE A 98 10.89 -12.76 -0.08
C PHE A 98 10.73 -14.29 -0.15
N ILE A 99 9.69 -14.83 0.50
CA ILE A 99 9.42 -16.28 0.51
C ILE A 99 9.19 -16.78 -0.92
N LEU A 100 8.40 -16.06 -1.72
CA LEU A 100 8.11 -16.42 -3.10
C LEU A 100 9.40 -16.52 -3.94
N SER A 101 10.25 -15.48 -3.88
CA SER A 101 11.52 -15.43 -4.58
C SER A 101 12.49 -16.53 -4.13
N MET A 102 12.53 -16.83 -2.82
CA MET A 102 13.33 -17.93 -2.29
C MET A 102 12.85 -19.30 -2.77
N LYS A 103 11.53 -19.53 -2.85
CA LYS A 103 10.96 -20.77 -3.41
C LYS A 103 11.38 -20.99 -4.87
N VAL A 104 11.38 -19.93 -5.67
CA VAL A 104 11.88 -19.97 -7.06
C VAL A 104 13.38 -20.25 -7.08
N SER A 105 14.14 -19.52 -6.28
CA SER A 105 15.60 -19.70 -6.17
C SER A 105 16.00 -21.15 -5.94
N MET A 106 15.30 -21.86 -5.04
CA MET A 106 15.58 -23.25 -4.71
C MET A 106 15.32 -24.25 -5.86
N LYS A 107 14.51 -23.89 -6.84
CA LYS A 107 14.22 -24.72 -8.03
C LYS A 107 15.08 -24.39 -9.23
N MET A 108 15.78 -23.25 -9.20
CA MET A 108 16.65 -22.79 -10.28
C MET A 108 18.08 -23.34 -10.15
N VAL A 109 18.74 -23.51 -11.29
CA VAL A 109 20.18 -23.83 -11.35
C VAL A 109 21.01 -22.54 -11.23
N TYR A 110 22.27 -22.70 -10.95
CA TYR A 110 23.32 -21.74 -10.57
C TYR A 110 23.01 -20.23 -10.80
N PHE A 111 22.73 -19.80 -12.02
CA PHE A 111 22.50 -18.36 -12.33
C PHE A 111 21.11 -17.90 -11.84
N GLY A 112 20.07 -18.66 -12.14
CA GLY A 112 18.72 -18.38 -11.69
C GLY A 112 18.61 -18.41 -10.16
N HIS A 113 19.29 -19.36 -9.50
CA HIS A 113 19.38 -19.43 -8.04
C HIS A 113 19.90 -18.12 -7.45
N LYS A 114 21.04 -17.61 -7.94
CA LYS A 114 21.62 -16.35 -7.46
C LYS A 114 20.70 -15.16 -7.73
N PHE A 115 20.12 -15.08 -8.92
CA PHE A 115 19.24 -14.00 -9.31
C PHE A 115 18.03 -13.89 -8.36
N PHE A 116 17.29 -14.98 -8.15
CA PHE A 116 16.13 -14.98 -7.27
C PHE A 116 16.50 -14.83 -5.79
N ALA A 117 17.64 -15.35 -5.35
CA ALA A 117 18.14 -15.08 -4.01
C ALA A 117 18.42 -13.58 -3.80
N VAL A 118 19.04 -12.89 -4.78
CA VAL A 118 19.24 -11.44 -4.71
C VAL A 118 17.90 -10.70 -4.69
N LEU A 119 16.93 -11.09 -5.53
CA LEU A 119 15.58 -10.52 -5.53
C LEU A 119 14.88 -10.69 -4.18
N ALA A 120 15.09 -11.81 -3.48
CA ALA A 120 14.58 -12.02 -2.14
C ALA A 120 15.23 -11.06 -1.14
N TRP A 121 16.56 -11.03 -1.06
CA TRP A 121 17.27 -10.24 -0.06
C TRP A 121 17.12 -8.72 -0.25
N ILE A 122 16.99 -8.25 -1.49
CA ILE A 122 16.79 -6.82 -1.77
C ILE A 122 15.41 -6.32 -1.27
N GLN A 123 14.45 -7.21 -0.96
CA GLN A 123 13.18 -6.82 -0.33
C GLN A 123 13.40 -6.15 1.04
N ILE A 124 14.47 -6.49 1.74
CA ILE A 124 14.82 -5.82 3.01
C ILE A 124 15.16 -4.34 2.76
N ILE A 125 15.84 -4.03 1.65
CA ILE A 125 16.15 -2.63 1.27
C ILE A 125 14.85 -1.88 0.95
N ALA A 126 13.96 -2.48 0.16
CA ALA A 126 12.67 -1.89 -0.16
C ALA A 126 11.82 -1.64 1.11
N TRP A 127 11.80 -2.59 2.04
CA TRP A 127 11.16 -2.45 3.34
C TRP A 127 11.73 -1.30 4.17
N LEU A 128 13.06 -1.14 4.22
CA LEU A 128 13.69 -0.02 4.91
C LEU A 128 13.36 1.33 4.26
N CYS A 129 13.29 1.38 2.93
CA CYS A 129 12.85 2.58 2.20
C CYS A 129 11.42 3.00 2.60
N ASP A 130 10.52 2.03 2.68
CA ASP A 130 9.12 2.22 3.08
C ASP A 130 8.99 2.70 4.54
N ILE A 131 9.77 2.13 5.48
CA ILE A 131 9.83 2.60 6.86
C ILE A 131 10.26 4.07 6.94
N ILE A 132 11.31 4.45 6.20
CA ILE A 132 11.84 5.83 6.21
C ILE A 132 10.81 6.79 5.65
N GLU A 133 10.15 6.42 4.58
CA GLU A 133 9.08 7.19 3.95
C GLU A 133 7.89 7.40 4.91
N ASN A 134 7.38 6.34 5.52
CA ASN A 134 6.27 6.46 6.46
C ASN A 134 6.60 7.35 7.66
N ILE A 135 7.83 7.27 8.19
CA ILE A 135 8.30 8.19 9.24
C ILE A 135 8.32 9.62 8.72
N TYR A 136 8.79 9.84 7.49
CA TYR A 136 8.81 11.16 6.88
C TYR A 136 7.39 11.74 6.73
N LEU A 137 6.43 10.96 6.20
CA LEU A 137 5.03 11.37 6.06
C LEU A 137 4.37 11.64 7.42
N LEU A 138 4.55 10.77 8.41
CA LEU A 138 4.02 10.97 9.77
C LEU A 138 4.48 12.29 10.39
N ASN A 139 5.74 12.67 10.14
CA ASN A 139 6.30 13.93 10.61
C ASN A 139 5.76 15.15 9.84
N LYS A 140 5.25 14.97 8.62
CA LYS A 140 4.67 16.05 7.81
C LYS A 140 3.19 16.29 8.10
N ILE A 141 2.45 15.30 8.61
CA ILE A 141 1.01 15.42 8.88
C ILE A 141 0.77 16.22 10.16
N HIS A 142 0.86 17.54 10.04
CA HIS A 142 0.50 18.51 11.08
C HIS A 142 -0.02 19.81 10.45
N PRO A 143 -0.71 20.70 11.20
CA PRO A 143 -1.37 21.90 10.64
C PRO A 143 -0.44 22.89 9.94
N GLU A 144 0.82 22.96 10.35
CA GLU A 144 1.82 23.88 9.82
C GLU A 144 3.04 23.13 9.23
N PRO A 145 2.86 22.32 8.17
CA PRO A 145 3.97 21.58 7.58
C PRO A 145 4.95 22.51 6.89
N THR A 146 6.24 22.25 7.07
CA THR A 146 7.30 23.03 6.42
C THR A 146 7.68 22.38 5.09
N VAL A 147 8.02 23.21 4.09
CA VAL A 147 8.54 22.73 2.81
C VAL A 147 9.93 22.12 3.05
N SER A 148 10.12 20.88 2.56
CA SER A 148 11.42 20.23 2.61
C SER A 148 12.40 20.87 1.65
N ASN A 149 13.69 20.83 1.99
CA ASN A 149 14.72 21.25 1.03
C ASN A 149 14.76 20.30 -0.18
N VAL A 150 15.35 20.76 -1.28
CA VAL A 150 15.39 20.02 -2.55
C VAL A 150 16.04 18.64 -2.38
N ALA A 151 17.11 18.53 -1.61
CA ALA A 151 17.81 17.26 -1.40
C ALA A 151 16.94 16.25 -0.66
N ALA A 152 16.25 16.66 0.43
CA ALA A 152 15.37 15.78 1.18
C ALA A 152 14.16 15.31 0.34
N PHE A 153 13.62 16.20 -0.51
CA PHE A 153 12.52 15.82 -1.40
C PHE A 153 12.97 14.85 -2.50
N LYS A 154 14.14 15.06 -3.10
CA LYS A 154 14.72 14.13 -4.06
C LYS A 154 15.03 12.76 -3.46
N SER A 155 15.50 12.74 -2.21
CA SER A 155 15.70 11.48 -1.49
C SER A 155 14.35 10.75 -1.27
N TYR A 156 13.29 11.48 -0.93
CA TYR A 156 11.94 10.94 -0.78
C TYR A 156 11.46 10.32 -2.11
N GLU A 157 11.56 11.04 -3.25
CA GLU A 157 11.21 10.52 -4.57
C GLU A 157 11.99 9.22 -4.92
N ALA A 158 13.28 9.17 -4.57
CA ALA A 158 14.09 7.97 -4.79
C ALA A 158 13.64 6.78 -3.94
N LEU A 159 13.25 7.02 -2.67
CA LEU A 159 12.70 5.97 -1.80
C LEU A 159 11.40 5.40 -2.36
N GLU A 160 10.51 6.27 -2.90
CA GLU A 160 9.27 5.85 -3.55
C GLU A 160 9.51 4.93 -4.74
N VAL A 161 10.43 5.31 -5.62
CA VAL A 161 10.79 4.48 -6.78
C VAL A 161 11.35 3.12 -6.36
N LEU A 162 12.19 3.08 -5.32
CA LEU A 162 12.79 1.84 -4.82
C LEU A 162 11.76 0.94 -4.14
N LYS A 163 10.92 1.49 -3.26
CA LYS A 163 9.92 0.71 -2.52
C LYS A 163 8.87 0.06 -3.44
N TRP A 164 8.55 0.70 -4.57
CA TRP A 164 7.60 0.14 -5.55
C TRP A 164 8.29 -0.70 -6.64
N GLY A 165 9.44 -0.24 -7.14
CA GLY A 165 10.14 -0.88 -8.26
C GLY A 165 10.72 -2.26 -7.89
N ILE A 166 11.35 -2.37 -6.73
CA ILE A 166 11.97 -3.62 -6.28
C ILE A 166 10.93 -4.74 -6.08
N PRO A 167 9.83 -4.53 -5.30
CA PRO A 167 8.81 -5.55 -5.12
C PRO A 167 8.08 -5.91 -6.41
N LEU A 168 7.80 -4.93 -7.26
CA LEU A 168 7.15 -5.16 -8.55
C LEU A 168 7.99 -6.10 -9.43
N LEU A 169 9.28 -5.81 -9.60
CA LEU A 169 10.20 -6.64 -10.37
C LEU A 169 10.26 -8.06 -9.80
N ALA A 170 10.48 -8.19 -8.48
CA ALA A 170 10.59 -9.48 -7.82
C ALA A 170 9.29 -10.29 -7.92
N SER A 171 8.13 -9.64 -7.73
CA SER A 171 6.83 -10.30 -7.84
C SER A 171 6.56 -10.81 -9.25
N VAL A 172 6.76 -9.97 -10.27
CA VAL A 172 6.53 -10.36 -11.67
C VAL A 172 7.43 -11.53 -12.06
N CYS A 173 8.73 -11.44 -11.77
CA CYS A 173 9.67 -12.52 -12.09
C CYS A 173 9.34 -13.82 -11.33
N SER A 174 9.02 -13.71 -10.04
CA SER A 174 8.75 -14.90 -9.21
C SER A 174 7.42 -15.56 -9.58
N ILE A 175 6.35 -14.80 -9.83
CA ILE A 175 5.06 -15.34 -10.26
C ILE A 175 5.19 -16.02 -11.61
N ALA A 176 5.89 -15.41 -12.57
CA ALA A 176 6.12 -16.03 -13.89
C ALA A 176 6.89 -17.35 -13.76
N ALA A 177 7.96 -17.39 -12.96
CA ALA A 177 8.76 -18.59 -12.74
C ALA A 177 7.97 -19.69 -12.03
N ILE A 178 7.19 -19.37 -10.99
CA ILE A 178 6.36 -20.34 -10.26
C ILE A 178 5.27 -20.90 -11.15
N SER A 179 4.61 -20.05 -11.94
CA SER A 179 3.60 -20.52 -12.90
C SER A 179 4.20 -21.52 -13.89
N TYR A 180 5.39 -21.22 -14.43
CA TYR A 180 6.12 -22.14 -15.28
C TYR A 180 6.44 -23.46 -14.57
N PHE A 181 6.95 -23.41 -13.33
CA PHE A 181 7.31 -24.62 -12.58
C PHE A 181 6.11 -25.52 -12.27
N TRP A 182 4.93 -24.97 -12.02
CA TRP A 182 3.71 -25.77 -11.87
C TRP A 182 3.28 -26.40 -13.18
N LEU A 183 3.35 -25.66 -14.30
CA LEU A 183 2.97 -26.17 -15.62
C LEU A 183 3.86 -27.33 -16.09
N VAL A 184 5.16 -27.29 -15.77
CA VAL A 184 6.11 -28.35 -16.14
C VAL A 184 6.27 -29.45 -15.07
N GLY A 185 5.49 -29.41 -13.99
CA GLY A 185 5.47 -30.43 -12.95
C GLY A 185 6.71 -30.46 -12.04
N LEU A 186 7.47 -29.36 -11.96
CA LEU A 186 8.64 -29.25 -11.05
C LEU A 186 8.27 -29.10 -9.58
N TYR A 187 7.05 -28.71 -9.27
CA TYR A 187 6.49 -28.76 -7.93
C TYR A 187 5.68 -30.05 -7.75
N SER A 188 5.80 -30.67 -6.56
CA SER A 188 5.03 -31.86 -6.22
C SER A 188 3.52 -31.54 -6.08
N TYR A 189 2.69 -32.57 -6.22
CA TYR A 189 1.25 -32.46 -5.99
C TYR A 189 0.91 -31.97 -4.57
N ASP A 190 1.80 -32.15 -3.60
CA ASP A 190 1.64 -31.67 -2.22
C ASP A 190 1.59 -30.12 -2.13
N SER A 191 2.04 -29.41 -3.17
CA SER A 191 1.93 -27.95 -3.24
C SER A 191 0.56 -27.45 -3.71
N LEU A 192 -0.25 -28.29 -4.37
CA LEU A 192 -1.56 -27.90 -4.91
C LEU A 192 -2.56 -27.38 -3.86
N PRO A 193 -2.67 -27.95 -2.63
CA PRO A 193 -3.56 -27.39 -1.61
C PRO A 193 -3.25 -25.93 -1.29
N TYR A 194 -1.98 -25.54 -1.29
CA TYR A 194 -1.58 -24.15 -1.03
C TYR A 194 -1.96 -23.20 -2.17
N LEU A 195 -1.91 -23.65 -3.42
CA LEU A 195 -2.43 -22.89 -4.55
C LEU A 195 -3.93 -22.61 -4.40
N VAL A 196 -4.70 -23.65 -3.98
CA VAL A 196 -6.13 -23.50 -3.72
C VAL A 196 -6.38 -22.49 -2.59
N ILE A 197 -5.59 -22.52 -1.51
CA ILE A 197 -5.68 -21.56 -0.41
C ILE A 197 -5.46 -20.15 -0.93
N ILE A 198 -4.41 -19.90 -1.71
CA ILE A 198 -4.12 -18.57 -2.30
C ILE A 198 -5.29 -18.07 -3.16
N VAL A 199 -5.85 -18.94 -4.00
CA VAL A 199 -7.00 -18.59 -4.84
C VAL A 199 -8.21 -18.21 -3.98
N ILE A 200 -8.49 -18.97 -2.92
CA ILE A 200 -9.57 -18.68 -1.98
C ILE A 200 -9.33 -17.33 -1.27
N GLU A 201 -8.12 -17.07 -0.79
CA GLU A 201 -7.74 -15.78 -0.17
C GLU A 201 -7.99 -14.61 -1.12
N ILE A 202 -7.60 -14.73 -2.38
CA ILE A 202 -7.83 -13.70 -3.42
C ILE A 202 -9.33 -13.50 -3.65
N ILE A 203 -10.12 -14.58 -3.77
CA ILE A 203 -11.56 -14.48 -3.97
C ILE A 203 -12.23 -13.78 -2.78
N ILE A 204 -11.90 -14.19 -1.56
CA ILE A 204 -12.42 -13.57 -0.33
C ILE A 204 -12.05 -12.08 -0.29
N TYR A 205 -10.79 -11.74 -0.58
CA TYR A 205 -10.33 -10.37 -0.63
C TYR A 205 -11.17 -9.51 -1.59
N PHE A 206 -11.36 -9.95 -2.84
CA PHE A 206 -12.17 -9.20 -3.81
C PHE A 206 -13.65 -9.13 -3.45
N ALA A 207 -14.20 -10.18 -2.85
CA ALA A 207 -15.58 -10.18 -2.36
C ALA A 207 -15.79 -9.12 -1.26
N ILE A 208 -14.91 -9.07 -0.25
CA ILE A 208 -14.97 -8.09 0.83
C ILE A 208 -14.74 -6.68 0.28
N LYS A 209 -13.72 -6.48 -0.57
CA LYS A 209 -13.41 -5.19 -1.19
C LYS A 209 -14.62 -4.62 -1.94
N LYS A 210 -15.31 -5.44 -2.73
CA LYS A 210 -16.51 -5.03 -3.47
C LYS A 210 -17.65 -4.55 -2.54
N VAL A 211 -17.84 -5.23 -1.41
CA VAL A 211 -18.86 -4.84 -0.40
C VAL A 211 -18.47 -3.52 0.25
N THR A 212 -17.19 -3.35 0.60
CA THR A 212 -16.66 -2.13 1.23
C THR A 212 -16.79 -0.93 0.29
N THR A 213 -16.36 -1.05 -0.98
CA THR A 213 -16.48 0.04 -1.96
C THR A 213 -17.93 0.49 -2.17
N LYS A 214 -18.89 -0.44 -2.23
CA LYS A 214 -20.32 -0.10 -2.36
C LYS A 214 -20.87 0.67 -1.15
N SER A 215 -20.34 0.41 0.04
CA SER A 215 -20.65 1.19 1.25
C SER A 215 -20.07 2.60 1.21
N GLU A 216 -18.88 2.74 0.62
CA GLU A 216 -18.18 4.02 0.45
C GLU A 216 -18.95 4.98 -0.45
N ASP A 217 -19.41 4.50 -1.60
CA ASP A 217 -20.18 5.31 -2.56
C ASP A 217 -21.46 5.88 -1.91
N LYS A 218 -22.13 5.08 -1.08
CA LYS A 218 -23.32 5.53 -0.33
C LYS A 218 -22.99 6.62 0.70
N LEU A 219 -21.87 6.48 1.40
CA LEU A 219 -21.42 7.49 2.37
C LEU A 219 -21.02 8.80 1.69
N LEU A 220 -20.34 8.73 0.55
CA LEU A 220 -19.96 9.87 -0.25
C LEU A 220 -21.18 10.63 -0.77
N GLN A 221 -22.18 9.92 -1.32
CA GLN A 221 -23.44 10.53 -1.77
C GLN A 221 -24.17 11.24 -0.64
N LYS A 222 -24.28 10.61 0.53
CA LYS A 222 -24.90 11.21 1.72
C LYS A 222 -24.15 12.47 2.16
N PHE A 223 -22.82 12.46 2.11
CA PHE A 223 -22.00 13.62 2.46
C PHE A 223 -22.21 14.78 1.50
N LEU A 224 -22.20 14.53 0.19
CA LEU A 224 -22.41 15.54 -0.85
C LEU A 224 -23.82 16.17 -0.74
N GLN A 225 -24.85 15.38 -0.41
CA GLN A 225 -26.20 15.90 -0.16
C GLN A 225 -26.23 16.86 1.04
N THR A 226 -25.60 16.50 2.14
CA THR A 226 -25.56 17.33 3.35
C THR A 226 -24.80 18.65 3.11
N ASP A 227 -23.72 18.63 2.29
CA ASP A 227 -22.94 19.83 1.95
C ASP A 227 -23.74 20.77 1.03
N MET A 228 -24.58 20.24 0.15
CA MET A 228 -25.48 21.03 -0.70
C MET A 228 -26.63 21.68 0.09
N GLU A 229 -27.19 20.96 1.06
CA GLU A 229 -28.27 21.46 1.93
C GLU A 229 -27.79 22.59 2.89
N ASN A 230 -26.53 22.54 3.31
CA ASN A 230 -25.92 23.52 4.20
C ASN A 230 -25.32 24.75 3.49
N LYS A 231 -25.37 24.83 2.15
CA LYS A 231 -24.98 26.05 1.44
C LYS A 231 -26.02 27.15 1.72
N PRO A 232 -25.61 28.32 2.27
CA PRO A 232 -26.52 29.43 2.46
C PRO A 232 -27.12 29.78 1.10
N GLN A 233 -28.46 29.78 1.01
CA GLN A 233 -29.17 30.28 -0.15
C GLN A 233 -28.76 31.75 -0.32
N VAL A 234 -27.92 32.01 -1.33
CA VAL A 234 -27.64 33.38 -1.75
C VAL A 234 -28.97 33.91 -2.32
N ASN A 235 -29.67 34.71 -1.52
CA ASN A 235 -30.89 35.34 -1.92
C ASN A 235 -30.55 36.30 -3.10
N PRO A 236 -31.12 36.18 -4.30
CA PRO A 236 -30.79 37.02 -5.43
C PRO A 236 -31.50 38.39 -5.39
N SER A 237 -31.72 38.92 -4.21
CA SER A 237 -32.36 40.25 -4.03
C SER A 237 -31.43 41.15 -3.21
N ASN A 238 -30.46 41.79 -3.92
CA ASN A 238 -30.07 43.20 -3.72
C ASN A 238 -29.33 43.67 -4.94
#